data_271ffdd2dce9d59aee3b4be5c1b6e830
#
_entry.id   271ffdd2dce9d59aee3b4be5c1b6e830
#
_cell.length_a   1.000
_cell.length_b   1.000
_cell.length_c   1.000
_cell.angle_alpha   90.00
_cell.angle_beta   90.00
_cell.angle_gamma   90.00
#
_symmetry.space_group_name_H-M   'P 1'
#
loop_
_entity.id
_entity.type
_entity.pdbx_description
1 polymer ?
#
loop_
_entity_poly.entity_id
_entity_poly.type
_entity_poly.pdbx_seq_one_letter_code
_entity_poly.pdbx_strand_id
1 'polypeptide(L)'
;DGQDAIADVHEVLEKVYAFARRVRSGEWVGITGKPVKTVVNVGIGGSDLGPVMTYEALKPYVQEGLECRFISNIDPTDAGETTKDLDPETTLVIVASKTFTTLETITNAKVVRAWLLDGLRERGIVTDEASEKEAIAKHFVAVSTALDKVAEFGIDPSNAFGFWNWVGGRYSVDSAVGTSLAVMSGYKFILDAKKQGKPTAVINGGPGRADAKVDTLWRARIADALDEVLDGLGL
;
A
#
# COMPACT_ATOMS: atom_id res chain seq x y z
N ASP A 1 -7.33 -28.23 -7.34
CA ASP A 1 -8.21 -28.87 -6.35
C ASP A 1 -9.70 -28.58 -6.59
N GLY A 2 -10.07 -27.78 -7.62
CA GLY A 2 -11.46 -27.46 -7.97
C GLY A 2 -12.16 -26.47 -7.01
N GLN A 3 -11.43 -25.83 -6.08
CA GLN A 3 -11.97 -24.78 -5.24
C GLN A 3 -12.16 -23.50 -6.07
N ASP A 4 -13.35 -22.91 -6.03
CA ASP A 4 -13.60 -21.58 -6.58
C ASP A 4 -13.10 -20.53 -5.59
N ALA A 5 -11.95 -19.93 -5.89
CA ALA A 5 -11.36 -18.88 -5.07
C ALA A 5 -11.84 -17.47 -5.46
N ILE A 6 -12.69 -17.31 -6.46
CA ILE A 6 -13.09 -16.01 -7.00
C ILE A 6 -13.82 -15.18 -5.94
N ALA A 7 -14.76 -15.79 -5.22
CA ALA A 7 -15.53 -15.12 -4.17
C ALA A 7 -14.62 -14.64 -3.03
N ASP A 8 -13.70 -15.50 -2.58
CA ASP A 8 -12.74 -15.19 -1.51
C ASP A 8 -11.81 -14.04 -1.90
N VAL A 9 -11.29 -14.06 -3.14
CA VAL A 9 -10.44 -12.98 -3.68
C VAL A 9 -11.21 -11.65 -3.70
N HIS A 10 -12.44 -11.66 -4.17
CA HIS A 10 -13.27 -10.46 -4.21
C HIS A 10 -13.57 -9.93 -2.80
N GLU A 11 -13.83 -10.80 -1.82
CA GLU A 11 -14.06 -10.39 -0.44
C GLU A 11 -12.84 -9.65 0.14
N VAL A 12 -11.64 -10.20 -0.04
CA VAL A 12 -10.40 -9.56 0.43
C VAL A 12 -10.18 -8.22 -0.28
N LEU A 13 -10.34 -8.17 -1.60
CA LEU A 13 -10.16 -6.92 -2.35
C LEU A 13 -11.18 -5.85 -1.94
N GLU A 14 -12.43 -6.22 -1.67
CA GLU A 14 -13.43 -5.26 -1.17
C GLU A 14 -13.06 -4.72 0.22
N LYS A 15 -12.48 -5.52 1.11
CA LYS A 15 -11.93 -5.05 2.40
C LYS A 15 -10.81 -4.03 2.17
N VAL A 16 -9.86 -4.34 1.29
CA VAL A 16 -8.77 -3.42 0.90
C VAL A 16 -9.34 -2.12 0.34
N TYR A 17 -10.31 -2.21 -0.57
CA TYR A 17 -10.90 -1.03 -1.20
C TYR A 17 -11.73 -0.20 -0.23
N ALA A 18 -12.46 -0.84 0.70
CA ALA A 18 -13.19 -0.14 1.75
C ALA A 18 -12.22 0.63 2.67
N PHE A 19 -11.12 0.00 3.07
CA PHE A 19 -10.07 0.64 3.84
C PHE A 19 -9.44 1.83 3.08
N ALA A 20 -9.07 1.62 1.83
CA ALA A 20 -8.52 2.66 0.97
C ALA A 20 -9.47 3.88 0.84
N ARG A 21 -10.77 3.64 0.68
CA ARG A 21 -11.78 4.72 0.66
C ARG A 21 -11.79 5.52 1.94
N ARG A 22 -11.74 4.85 3.10
CA ARG A 22 -11.75 5.51 4.42
C ARG A 22 -10.51 6.38 4.64
N VAL A 23 -9.33 5.91 4.23
CA VAL A 23 -8.09 6.70 4.30
C VAL A 23 -8.17 7.91 3.36
N ARG A 24 -8.57 7.70 2.11
CA ARG A 24 -8.66 8.73 1.07
C ARG A 24 -9.71 9.79 1.35
N SER A 25 -10.81 9.43 2.00
CA SER A 25 -11.87 10.38 2.40
C SER A 25 -11.56 11.14 3.68
N GLY A 26 -10.48 10.77 4.40
CA GLY A 26 -10.17 11.31 5.73
C GLY A 26 -11.05 10.74 6.85
N GLU A 27 -11.84 9.71 6.58
CA GLU A 27 -12.61 8.98 7.62
C GLU A 27 -11.69 8.16 8.54
N TRP A 28 -10.63 7.57 7.98
CA TRP A 28 -9.58 6.95 8.77
C TRP A 28 -8.61 8.02 9.26
N VAL A 29 -8.52 8.15 10.57
CA VAL A 29 -7.71 9.19 11.22
C VAL A 29 -6.72 8.56 12.20
N GLY A 30 -5.62 9.27 12.45
CA GLY A 30 -4.67 8.96 13.51
C GLY A 30 -5.30 9.11 14.91
N ILE A 31 -4.54 8.79 15.95
CA ILE A 31 -5.00 8.85 17.35
C ILE A 31 -5.50 10.26 17.75
N THR A 32 -4.99 11.30 17.13
CA THR A 32 -5.38 12.70 17.39
C THR A 32 -6.56 13.18 16.55
N GLY A 33 -7.18 12.30 15.75
CA GLY A 33 -8.24 12.68 14.83
C GLY A 33 -7.77 13.39 13.56
N LYS A 34 -6.46 13.51 13.33
CA LYS A 34 -5.91 14.06 12.10
C LYS A 34 -5.97 13.03 10.97
N PRO A 35 -6.31 13.44 9.72
CA PRO A 35 -6.31 12.55 8.58
C PRO A 35 -4.89 12.09 8.23
N VAL A 36 -4.78 10.90 7.65
CA VAL A 36 -3.52 10.36 7.14
C VAL A 36 -3.02 11.21 5.98
N LYS A 37 -1.73 11.53 5.98
CA LYS A 37 -1.01 12.21 4.89
C LYS A 37 0.06 11.32 4.28
N THR A 38 0.72 10.51 5.10
CA THR A 38 1.80 9.62 4.65
C THR A 38 1.48 8.18 4.99
N VAL A 39 1.67 7.30 4.01
CA VAL A 39 1.67 5.85 4.21
C VAL A 39 3.11 5.36 4.12
N VAL A 40 3.56 4.62 5.12
CA VAL A 40 4.87 3.95 5.10
C VAL A 40 4.63 2.45 4.89
N ASN A 41 5.03 1.93 3.73
CA ASN A 41 4.95 0.51 3.42
C ASN A 41 6.24 -0.18 3.84
N VAL A 42 6.16 -1.05 4.84
CA VAL A 42 7.30 -1.82 5.35
C VAL A 42 7.20 -3.24 4.80
N GLY A 43 8.10 -3.61 3.89
CA GLY A 43 8.09 -4.91 3.23
C GLY A 43 9.40 -5.16 2.52
N ILE A 44 9.64 -6.40 2.06
CA ILE A 44 10.82 -6.77 1.28
C ILE A 44 10.45 -7.69 0.12
N GLY A 45 11.25 -7.70 -0.92
CA GLY A 45 11.03 -8.55 -2.09
C GLY A 45 9.68 -8.27 -2.75
N GLY A 46 8.81 -9.27 -2.86
CA GLY A 46 7.49 -9.12 -3.49
C GLY A 46 6.55 -8.14 -2.77
N SER A 47 6.73 -7.95 -1.46
CA SER A 47 5.97 -6.98 -0.67
C SER A 47 6.46 -5.53 -0.80
N ASP A 48 7.55 -5.32 -1.51
CA ASP A 48 8.14 -4.02 -1.79
C ASP A 48 8.18 -3.72 -3.30
N LEU A 49 8.82 -4.57 -4.10
CA LEU A 49 9.13 -4.30 -5.51
C LEU A 49 7.91 -3.97 -6.37
N GLY A 50 6.82 -4.72 -6.22
CA GLY A 50 5.58 -4.45 -6.95
C GLY A 50 4.95 -3.11 -6.54
N PRO A 51 4.72 -2.88 -5.24
CA PRO A 51 4.24 -1.59 -4.73
C PRO A 51 5.10 -0.40 -5.15
N VAL A 52 6.43 -0.43 -4.97
CA VAL A 52 7.34 0.67 -5.37
C VAL A 52 7.25 0.96 -6.87
N MET A 53 7.42 -0.08 -7.69
CA MET A 53 7.35 0.05 -9.14
C MET A 53 6.04 0.70 -9.60
N THR A 54 4.93 0.22 -9.06
CA THR A 54 3.61 0.73 -9.46
C THR A 54 3.36 2.14 -8.92
N TYR A 55 3.81 2.44 -7.70
CA TYR A 55 3.72 3.79 -7.13
C TYR A 55 4.49 4.80 -7.98
N GLU A 56 5.73 4.49 -8.35
CA GLU A 56 6.54 5.37 -9.22
C GLU A 56 5.89 5.59 -10.59
N ALA A 57 5.36 4.52 -11.19
CA ALA A 57 4.65 4.61 -12.47
C ALA A 57 3.34 5.42 -12.38
N LEU A 58 2.67 5.40 -11.23
CA LEU A 58 1.38 6.05 -11.02
C LEU A 58 1.45 7.36 -10.23
N LYS A 59 2.63 7.91 -9.96
CA LYS A 59 2.81 9.19 -9.24
C LYS A 59 1.89 10.31 -9.73
N PRO A 60 1.70 10.52 -11.05
CA PRO A 60 0.80 11.57 -11.53
C PRO A 60 -0.69 11.38 -11.15
N TYR A 61 -1.05 10.18 -10.71
CA TYR A 61 -2.42 9.81 -10.33
C TYR A 61 -2.63 9.65 -8.82
N VAL A 62 -1.59 9.87 -8.03
CA VAL A 62 -1.67 9.86 -6.57
C VAL A 62 -2.58 10.99 -6.11
N GLN A 63 -3.41 10.72 -5.11
CA GLN A 63 -4.29 11.74 -4.55
C GLN A 63 -3.47 12.87 -3.93
N GLU A 64 -3.82 14.11 -4.26
CA GLU A 64 -3.20 15.29 -3.67
C GLU A 64 -3.31 15.25 -2.13
N GLY A 65 -2.19 15.56 -1.46
CA GLY A 65 -2.09 15.53 0.00
C GLY A 65 -1.80 14.16 0.60
N LEU A 66 -1.65 13.11 -0.23
CA LEU A 66 -1.18 11.79 0.18
C LEU A 66 0.18 11.48 -0.45
N GLU A 67 1.05 10.84 0.30
CA GLU A 67 2.30 10.26 -0.21
C GLU A 67 2.51 8.84 0.32
N CYS A 68 3.28 8.03 -0.42
CA CYS A 68 3.73 6.72 0.04
C CYS A 68 5.25 6.70 0.10
N ARG A 69 5.78 6.15 1.20
CA ARG A 69 7.19 5.85 1.38
C ARG A 69 7.38 4.37 1.65
N PHE A 70 8.56 3.87 1.35
CA PHE A 70 8.86 2.44 1.38
C PHE A 70 10.11 2.19 2.22
N ILE A 71 10.06 1.16 3.07
CA ILE A 71 11.18 0.67 3.86
C ILE A 71 11.35 -0.80 3.53
N SER A 72 12.47 -1.15 2.90
CA SER A 72 12.73 -2.50 2.42
C SER A 72 14.14 -3.02 2.77
N ASN A 73 15.02 -2.17 3.27
CA ASN A 73 16.37 -2.56 3.65
C ASN A 73 16.50 -2.71 5.16
N ILE A 74 17.28 -3.70 5.61
CA ILE A 74 17.59 -3.90 7.04
C ILE A 74 18.55 -2.84 7.59
N ASP A 75 19.24 -2.10 6.73
CA ASP A 75 20.09 -0.99 7.17
C ASP A 75 19.24 0.05 7.91
N PRO A 76 19.57 0.40 9.15
CA PRO A 76 18.78 1.36 9.94
C PRO A 76 18.67 2.74 9.30
N THR A 77 19.59 3.09 8.39
CA THR A 77 19.54 4.33 7.61
C THR A 77 18.27 4.38 6.73
N ASP A 78 17.83 3.26 6.18
CA ASP A 78 16.62 3.20 5.34
C ASP A 78 15.37 3.64 6.14
N ALA A 79 15.18 3.06 7.32
CA ALA A 79 14.06 3.48 8.20
C ALA A 79 14.25 4.91 8.72
N GLY A 80 15.48 5.29 9.15
CA GLY A 80 15.78 6.61 9.69
C GLY A 80 15.55 7.73 8.68
N GLU A 81 16.10 7.60 7.47
CA GLU A 81 15.91 8.59 6.40
C GLU A 81 14.47 8.68 5.92
N THR A 82 13.77 7.54 5.86
CA THR A 82 12.36 7.49 5.44
C THR A 82 11.44 8.20 6.42
N THR A 83 11.72 8.16 7.72
CA THR A 83 10.82 8.68 8.76
C THR A 83 11.22 10.05 9.33
N LYS A 84 12.43 10.55 9.07
CA LYS A 84 13.03 11.73 9.72
C LYS A 84 12.20 13.03 9.67
N ASP A 85 11.44 13.21 8.59
CA ASP A 85 10.63 14.42 8.34
C ASP A 85 9.12 14.15 8.42
N LEU A 86 8.73 12.94 8.85
CA LEU A 86 7.33 12.57 8.97
C LEU A 86 6.70 13.04 10.29
N ASP A 87 5.41 13.33 10.22
CA ASP A 87 4.59 13.60 11.39
C ASP A 87 3.92 12.31 11.90
N PRO A 88 4.27 11.81 13.10
CA PRO A 88 3.69 10.58 13.64
C PRO A 88 2.17 10.64 13.79
N GLU A 89 1.56 11.82 13.95
CA GLU A 89 0.12 11.96 14.06
C GLU A 89 -0.65 11.71 12.74
N THR A 90 0.03 11.84 11.59
CA THR A 90 -0.57 11.71 10.27
C THR A 90 0.03 10.58 9.44
N THR A 91 0.86 9.74 10.05
CA THR A 91 1.51 8.61 9.38
C THR A 91 0.77 7.31 9.64
N LEU A 92 0.48 6.57 8.58
CA LEU A 92 -0.07 5.22 8.60
C LEU A 92 1.00 4.23 8.15
N VAL A 93 1.20 3.14 8.88
CA VAL A 93 2.20 2.11 8.59
C VAL A 93 1.51 0.84 8.10
N ILE A 94 1.91 0.34 6.95
CA ILE A 94 1.48 -0.95 6.39
C ILE A 94 2.63 -1.94 6.53
N VAL A 95 2.47 -2.95 7.39
CA VAL A 95 3.46 -4.02 7.55
C VAL A 95 3.10 -5.17 6.62
N ALA A 96 3.83 -5.32 5.52
CA ALA A 96 3.57 -6.30 4.48
C ALA A 96 4.53 -7.49 4.58
N SER A 97 4.06 -8.59 5.18
CA SER A 97 4.83 -9.84 5.31
C SER A 97 3.89 -11.04 5.35
N LYS A 98 4.02 -11.96 4.39
CA LYS A 98 3.14 -13.14 4.29
C LYS A 98 3.09 -13.94 5.59
N THR A 99 4.23 -14.29 6.13
CA THR A 99 4.38 -15.13 7.34
C THR A 99 4.51 -14.32 8.62
N PHE A 100 4.65 -13.01 8.49
CA PHE A 100 4.92 -12.08 9.59
C PHE A 100 6.15 -12.49 10.44
N THR A 101 7.16 -13.10 9.77
CA THR A 101 8.42 -13.59 10.38
C THR A 101 9.65 -13.16 9.61
N THR A 102 9.49 -12.48 8.47
CA THR A 102 10.63 -12.00 7.69
C THR A 102 11.45 -11.05 8.56
N LEU A 103 12.68 -11.42 8.85
CA LEU A 103 13.53 -10.72 9.82
C LEU A 103 13.63 -9.23 9.54
N GLU A 104 13.94 -8.87 8.30
CA GLU A 104 14.11 -7.49 7.87
C GLU A 104 12.82 -6.68 8.04
N THR A 105 11.71 -7.23 7.57
CA THR A 105 10.40 -6.56 7.65
C THR A 105 9.98 -6.33 9.11
N ILE A 106 10.10 -7.35 9.96
CA ILE A 106 9.67 -7.24 11.36
C ILE A 106 10.62 -6.35 12.16
N THR A 107 11.92 -6.38 11.87
CA THR A 107 12.89 -5.46 12.49
C THR A 107 12.57 -4.02 12.13
N ASN A 108 12.40 -3.71 10.85
CA ASN A 108 12.03 -2.38 10.40
C ASN A 108 10.67 -1.93 10.95
N ALA A 109 9.67 -2.82 10.97
CA ALA A 109 8.38 -2.51 11.56
C ALA A 109 8.47 -2.15 13.05
N LYS A 110 9.34 -2.82 13.82
CA LYS A 110 9.61 -2.46 15.24
C LYS A 110 10.29 -1.11 15.36
N VAL A 111 11.25 -0.79 14.48
CA VAL A 111 11.91 0.52 14.45
C VAL A 111 10.91 1.62 14.16
N VAL A 112 10.07 1.46 13.14
CA VAL A 112 9.03 2.45 12.79
C VAL A 112 7.98 2.57 13.89
N ARG A 113 7.62 1.44 14.56
CA ARG A 113 6.71 1.48 15.72
C ARG A 113 7.30 2.29 16.87
N ALA A 114 8.57 2.08 17.19
CA ALA A 114 9.26 2.85 18.23
C ALA A 114 9.29 4.33 17.88
N TRP A 115 9.72 4.69 16.67
CA TRP A 115 9.71 6.06 16.17
C TRP A 115 8.34 6.74 16.32
N LEU A 116 7.27 6.07 15.88
CA LEU A 116 5.91 6.61 15.94
C LEU A 116 5.46 6.84 17.40
N LEU A 117 5.63 5.81 18.24
CA LEU A 117 5.22 5.90 19.65
C LEU A 117 6.05 6.93 20.43
N ASP A 118 7.35 7.01 20.19
CA ASP A 118 8.21 7.99 20.86
C ASP A 118 7.83 9.42 20.44
N GLY A 119 7.59 9.66 19.15
CA GLY A 119 7.11 10.95 18.69
C GLY A 119 5.73 11.34 19.24
N LEU A 120 4.83 10.37 19.47
CA LEU A 120 3.54 10.63 20.13
C LEU A 120 3.70 10.83 21.64
N ARG A 121 4.64 10.13 22.30
CA ARG A 121 4.97 10.33 23.73
C ARG A 121 5.57 11.70 23.99
N GLU A 122 6.50 12.16 23.17
CA GLU A 122 7.09 13.49 23.26
C GLU A 122 6.05 14.60 23.17
N ARG A 123 4.94 14.36 22.47
CA ARG A 123 3.79 15.27 22.36
C ARG A 123 2.75 15.10 23.48
N GLY A 124 2.96 14.17 24.41
CA GLY A 124 2.03 13.87 25.49
C GLY A 124 0.72 13.20 25.03
N ILE A 125 0.70 12.61 23.84
CA ILE A 125 -0.47 11.93 23.24
C ILE A 125 -0.55 10.49 23.74
N VAL A 126 0.57 9.78 23.77
CA VAL A 126 0.70 8.44 24.34
C VAL A 126 1.30 8.57 25.73
N THR A 127 0.53 8.23 26.76
CA THR A 127 0.93 8.41 28.17
C THR A 127 0.89 7.10 28.97
N ASP A 128 0.22 6.07 28.45
CA ASP A 128 0.02 4.79 29.12
C ASP A 128 -0.18 3.65 28.08
N GLU A 129 -0.34 2.43 28.58
CA GLU A 129 -0.53 1.25 27.75
C GLU A 129 -1.83 1.30 26.91
N ALA A 130 -2.89 1.93 27.44
CA ALA A 130 -4.16 2.03 26.73
C ALA A 130 -4.03 2.95 25.49
N SER A 131 -3.45 4.13 25.67
CA SER A 131 -3.17 5.07 24.57
C SER A 131 -2.13 4.53 23.60
N GLU A 132 -1.16 3.71 24.04
CA GLU A 132 -0.25 3.01 23.13
C GLU A 132 -0.99 2.02 22.24
N LYS A 133 -1.88 1.19 22.80
CA LYS A 133 -2.71 0.25 22.02
C LYS A 133 -3.61 0.98 21.03
N GLU A 134 -4.21 2.09 21.44
CA GLU A 134 -5.03 2.91 20.56
C GLU A 134 -4.19 3.50 19.41
N ALA A 135 -2.99 4.02 19.71
CA ALA A 135 -2.08 4.52 18.68
C ALA A 135 -1.75 3.44 17.65
N ILE A 136 -1.41 2.22 18.08
CA ILE A 136 -1.13 1.12 17.16
C ILE A 136 -2.38 0.78 16.33
N ALA A 137 -3.55 0.70 16.93
CA ALA A 137 -4.79 0.40 16.21
C ALA A 137 -5.16 1.45 15.15
N LYS A 138 -4.76 2.71 15.36
CA LYS A 138 -5.03 3.82 14.44
C LYS A 138 -3.96 4.01 13.37
N HIS A 139 -2.72 3.64 13.67
CA HIS A 139 -1.57 3.95 12.83
C HIS A 139 -0.92 2.73 12.18
N PHE A 140 -1.34 1.49 12.51
CA PHE A 140 -0.79 0.28 11.92
C PHE A 140 -1.86 -0.62 11.32
N VAL A 141 -1.57 -1.12 10.14
CA VAL A 141 -2.31 -2.21 9.47
C VAL A 141 -1.32 -3.26 8.96
N ALA A 142 -1.79 -4.47 8.76
CA ALA A 142 -0.96 -5.56 8.28
C ALA A 142 -1.46 -6.11 6.94
N VAL A 143 -0.55 -6.55 6.10
CA VAL A 143 -0.82 -7.38 4.94
C VAL A 143 -0.14 -8.73 5.19
N SER A 144 -0.91 -9.70 5.66
CA SER A 144 -0.37 -10.96 6.15
C SER A 144 -1.41 -12.07 6.20
N THR A 145 -0.94 -13.32 6.16
CA THR A 145 -1.76 -14.52 6.42
C THR A 145 -1.65 -15.01 7.87
N ALA A 146 -0.69 -14.48 8.64
CA ALA A 146 -0.35 -14.94 9.99
C ALA A 146 -0.98 -14.04 11.07
N LEU A 147 -2.31 -14.14 11.23
CA LEU A 147 -3.08 -13.24 12.12
C LEU A 147 -2.65 -13.31 13.58
N ASP A 148 -2.24 -14.48 14.08
CA ASP A 148 -1.75 -14.62 15.45
C ASP A 148 -0.51 -13.75 15.70
N LYS A 149 0.45 -13.75 14.76
CA LYS A 149 1.66 -12.94 14.84
C LYS A 149 1.40 -11.45 14.64
N VAL A 150 0.41 -11.11 13.84
CA VAL A 150 -0.07 -9.74 13.71
C VAL A 150 -0.60 -9.23 15.04
N ALA A 151 -1.41 -10.05 15.74
CA ALA A 151 -1.92 -9.72 17.07
C ALA A 151 -0.80 -9.62 18.12
N GLU A 152 0.18 -10.54 18.10
CA GLU A 152 1.37 -10.49 18.97
C GLU A 152 2.19 -9.20 18.78
N PHE A 153 2.25 -8.66 17.57
CA PHE A 153 2.90 -7.38 17.29
C PHE A 153 2.11 -6.19 17.86
N GLY A 154 0.83 -6.37 18.16
CA GLY A 154 -0.08 -5.36 18.68
C GLY A 154 -1.03 -4.75 17.64
N ILE A 155 -1.00 -5.22 16.40
CA ILE A 155 -1.95 -4.79 15.36
C ILE A 155 -3.24 -5.58 15.54
N ASP A 156 -4.39 -4.88 15.53
CA ASP A 156 -5.69 -5.54 15.56
C ASP A 156 -5.86 -6.41 14.31
N PRO A 157 -6.16 -7.71 14.43
CA PRO A 157 -6.39 -8.59 13.29
C PRO A 157 -7.50 -8.11 12.34
N SER A 158 -8.45 -7.31 12.79
CA SER A 158 -9.45 -6.67 11.93
C SER A 158 -8.85 -5.65 10.95
N ASN A 159 -7.66 -5.15 11.25
CA ASN A 159 -6.84 -4.28 10.41
C ASN A 159 -5.81 -5.06 9.58
N ALA A 160 -6.00 -6.37 9.42
CA ALA A 160 -5.14 -7.20 8.60
C ALA A 160 -5.84 -7.62 7.30
N PHE A 161 -5.11 -7.51 6.20
CA PHE A 161 -5.55 -7.90 4.88
C PHE A 161 -4.83 -9.19 4.47
N GLY A 162 -5.60 -10.28 4.35
CA GLY A 162 -5.09 -11.61 4.02
C GLY A 162 -4.89 -11.80 2.52
N PHE A 163 -4.14 -12.85 2.18
CA PHE A 163 -3.99 -13.38 0.82
C PHE A 163 -3.58 -14.85 0.90
N TRP A 164 -3.33 -15.52 -0.22
CA TRP A 164 -3.16 -16.97 -0.25
C TRP A 164 -1.71 -17.38 -0.48
N ASN A 165 -1.39 -18.64 -0.18
CA ASN A 165 -0.05 -19.20 -0.35
C ASN A 165 0.45 -19.17 -1.81
N TRP A 166 -0.46 -19.22 -2.77
CA TRP A 166 -0.14 -19.13 -4.19
C TRP A 166 0.11 -17.69 -4.69
N VAL A 167 -0.16 -16.68 -3.85
CA VAL A 167 0.18 -15.27 -4.13
C VAL A 167 1.62 -15.00 -3.70
N GLY A 168 2.44 -14.41 -4.57
CA GLY A 168 3.81 -14.04 -4.23
C GLY A 168 4.57 -13.38 -5.36
N GLY A 169 5.80 -12.92 -5.05
CA GLY A 169 6.66 -12.21 -5.98
C GLY A 169 6.15 -10.79 -6.31
N ARG A 170 6.82 -10.11 -7.22
CA ARG A 170 6.50 -8.72 -7.62
C ARG A 170 5.11 -8.56 -8.24
N TYR A 171 4.57 -9.60 -8.83
CA TYR A 171 3.23 -9.60 -9.43
C TYR A 171 2.10 -9.70 -8.42
N SER A 172 2.40 -9.93 -7.12
CA SER A 172 1.40 -9.94 -6.05
C SER A 172 0.78 -8.55 -5.77
N VAL A 173 1.26 -7.53 -6.41
CA VAL A 173 0.76 -6.15 -6.29
C VAL A 173 -0.73 -5.98 -6.62
N ASP A 174 -1.33 -6.87 -7.40
CA ASP A 174 -2.77 -6.89 -7.71
C ASP A 174 -3.63 -7.59 -6.62
N SER A 175 -2.99 -8.12 -5.58
CA SER A 175 -3.62 -8.68 -4.38
C SER A 175 -3.67 -7.68 -3.22
N ALA A 176 -3.94 -8.15 -1.99
CA ALA A 176 -3.83 -7.33 -0.78
C ALA A 176 -2.45 -6.68 -0.59
N VAL A 177 -1.39 -7.21 -1.20
CA VAL A 177 -0.05 -6.60 -1.19
C VAL A 177 -0.07 -5.18 -1.79
N GLY A 178 -0.99 -4.88 -2.70
CA GLY A 178 -1.20 -3.55 -3.28
C GLY A 178 -2.03 -2.58 -2.42
N THR A 179 -2.24 -2.85 -1.13
CA THR A 179 -3.04 -1.98 -0.25
C THR A 179 -2.53 -0.53 -0.24
N SER A 180 -1.21 -0.32 -0.20
CA SER A 180 -0.61 1.02 -0.27
C SER A 180 -0.99 1.76 -1.55
N LEU A 181 -1.03 1.06 -2.68
CA LEU A 181 -1.44 1.63 -3.97
C LEU A 181 -2.92 1.95 -4.03
N ALA A 182 -3.77 1.07 -3.47
CA ALA A 182 -5.20 1.32 -3.38
C ALA A 182 -5.49 2.61 -2.58
N VAL A 183 -4.70 2.88 -1.55
CA VAL A 183 -4.77 4.13 -0.78
C VAL A 183 -4.28 5.31 -1.63
N MET A 184 -3.15 5.20 -2.31
CA MET A 184 -2.54 6.31 -3.06
C MET A 184 -3.33 6.71 -4.30
N SER A 185 -3.61 5.76 -5.19
CA SER A 185 -4.18 6.02 -6.52
C SER A 185 -5.66 5.65 -6.63
N GLY A 186 -6.20 4.98 -5.59
CA GLY A 186 -7.53 4.37 -5.66
C GLY A 186 -7.54 3.12 -6.55
N TYR A 187 -8.48 2.24 -6.28
CA TYR A 187 -8.63 0.97 -7.02
C TYR A 187 -9.28 1.15 -8.41
N LYS A 188 -9.83 2.34 -8.67
CA LYS A 188 -10.40 2.73 -9.98
C LYS A 188 -9.60 3.87 -10.61
N PHE A 189 -8.27 3.84 -10.46
CA PHE A 189 -7.41 4.95 -10.85
C PHE A 189 -7.62 5.40 -12.31
N ILE A 190 -7.91 4.49 -13.25
CA ILE A 190 -8.22 4.86 -14.65
C ILE A 190 -9.46 5.74 -14.72
N LEU A 191 -10.54 5.38 -14.01
CA LEU A 191 -11.75 6.17 -13.99
C LEU A 191 -11.57 7.52 -13.30
N ASP A 192 -10.79 7.53 -12.22
CA ASP A 192 -10.48 8.75 -11.49
C ASP A 192 -9.55 9.66 -12.29
N ALA A 193 -8.58 9.13 -13.01
CA ALA A 193 -7.74 9.87 -13.94
C ALA A 193 -8.59 10.54 -15.05
N LYS A 194 -9.53 9.80 -15.65
CA LYS A 194 -10.45 10.36 -16.66
C LYS A 194 -11.33 11.48 -16.09
N LYS A 195 -11.87 11.32 -14.88
CA LYS A 195 -12.65 12.39 -14.21
C LYS A 195 -11.83 13.65 -13.98
N GLN A 196 -10.52 13.51 -13.78
CA GLN A 196 -9.58 14.64 -13.65
C GLN A 196 -9.07 15.17 -15.00
N GLY A 197 -9.60 14.69 -16.13
CA GLY A 197 -9.16 15.09 -17.46
C GLY A 197 -7.78 14.60 -17.86
N LYS A 198 -7.21 13.59 -17.13
CA LYS A 198 -5.92 13.02 -17.46
C LYS A 198 -6.05 11.95 -18.54
N PRO A 199 -5.20 11.94 -19.56
CA PRO A 199 -5.22 10.90 -20.60
C PRO A 199 -4.93 9.53 -20.01
N THR A 200 -5.59 8.50 -20.53
CA THR A 200 -5.42 7.12 -20.08
C THR A 200 -5.18 6.20 -21.26
N ALA A 201 -4.25 5.28 -21.12
CA ALA A 201 -3.94 4.28 -22.14
C ALA A 201 -3.76 2.88 -21.52
N VAL A 202 -4.03 1.85 -22.28
CA VAL A 202 -3.72 0.45 -21.94
C VAL A 202 -3.00 -0.21 -23.11
N ILE A 203 -1.90 -0.87 -22.79
CA ILE A 203 -1.15 -1.72 -23.70
C ILE A 203 -1.38 -3.16 -23.26
N ASN A 204 -2.07 -3.96 -24.09
CA ASN A 204 -2.38 -5.34 -23.76
C ASN A 204 -2.55 -6.20 -25.01
N GLY A 205 -1.93 -7.38 -25.03
CA GLY A 205 -2.01 -8.33 -26.14
C GLY A 205 -3.38 -9.01 -26.29
N GLY A 206 -4.24 -8.96 -25.27
CA GLY A 206 -5.58 -9.56 -25.26
C GLY A 206 -6.65 -8.67 -24.64
N PRO A 207 -7.94 -9.07 -24.70
CA PRO A 207 -9.04 -8.33 -24.09
C PRO A 207 -8.86 -8.20 -22.58
N GLY A 208 -9.10 -7.00 -22.04
CA GLY A 208 -8.98 -6.69 -20.61
C GLY A 208 -10.16 -5.87 -20.08
N ARG A 209 -10.32 -5.88 -18.75
CA ARG A 209 -11.41 -5.14 -18.07
C ARG A 209 -11.32 -3.63 -18.23
N ALA A 210 -10.13 -3.11 -18.51
CA ALA A 210 -9.88 -1.67 -18.65
C ALA A 210 -10.13 -1.15 -20.07
N ASP A 211 -10.23 -2.01 -21.09
CA ASP A 211 -10.26 -1.64 -22.51
C ASP A 211 -11.33 -0.60 -22.86
N ALA A 212 -12.53 -0.77 -22.34
CA ALA A 212 -13.64 0.18 -22.58
C ALA A 212 -13.55 1.45 -21.72
N LYS A 213 -12.55 1.59 -20.88
CA LYS A 213 -12.42 2.66 -19.89
C LYS A 213 -11.29 3.62 -20.17
N VAL A 214 -10.44 3.33 -21.14
CA VAL A 214 -9.26 4.12 -21.49
C VAL A 214 -9.48 4.95 -22.75
N ASP A 215 -8.68 5.99 -22.94
CA ASP A 215 -8.74 6.85 -24.13
C ASP A 215 -7.98 6.22 -25.30
N THR A 216 -6.91 5.47 -25.00
CA THR A 216 -6.09 4.78 -26.00
C THR A 216 -5.88 3.32 -25.61
N LEU A 217 -6.06 2.45 -26.56
CA LEU A 217 -5.88 1.00 -26.39
C LEU A 217 -4.97 0.44 -27.49
N TRP A 218 -3.82 -0.10 -27.08
CA TRP A 218 -2.90 -0.81 -27.96
C TRP A 218 -2.95 -2.32 -27.74
N ARG A 219 -3.27 -3.06 -28.80
CA ARG A 219 -3.25 -4.52 -28.82
C ARG A 219 -1.89 -5.02 -29.33
N ALA A 220 -0.85 -4.85 -28.50
CA ALA A 220 0.51 -5.24 -28.85
C ALA A 220 1.24 -5.85 -27.64
N ARG A 221 2.37 -6.52 -27.89
CA ARG A 221 3.31 -6.82 -26.81
C ARG A 221 3.88 -5.51 -26.27
N ILE A 222 4.16 -5.46 -24.95
CA ILE A 222 4.67 -4.23 -24.30
C ILE A 222 5.92 -3.70 -25.00
N ALA A 223 6.85 -4.59 -25.42
CA ALA A 223 8.06 -4.17 -26.12
C ALA A 223 7.76 -3.42 -27.41
N ASP A 224 6.89 -3.99 -28.26
CA ASP A 224 6.54 -3.43 -29.57
C ASP A 224 5.83 -2.06 -29.39
N ALA A 225 4.97 -1.93 -28.37
CA ALA A 225 4.28 -0.67 -28.08
C ALA A 225 5.22 0.40 -27.49
N LEU A 226 6.23 0.02 -26.72
CA LEU A 226 7.22 0.95 -26.19
C LEU A 226 8.10 1.51 -27.30
N ASP A 227 8.52 0.69 -28.28
CA ASP A 227 9.30 1.14 -29.42
C ASP A 227 8.50 2.19 -30.23
N GLU A 228 7.22 1.95 -30.49
CA GLU A 228 6.34 2.92 -31.18
C GLU A 228 6.20 4.24 -30.40
N VAL A 229 6.09 4.17 -29.06
CA VAL A 229 6.04 5.37 -28.22
C VAL A 229 7.36 6.14 -28.25
N LEU A 230 8.49 5.46 -28.14
CA LEU A 230 9.82 6.09 -28.18
C LEU A 230 10.09 6.76 -29.54
N ASP A 231 9.77 6.08 -30.64
CA ASP A 231 9.84 6.63 -31.98
C ASP A 231 8.97 7.88 -32.14
N GLY A 232 7.74 7.85 -31.59
CA GLY A 232 6.82 8.99 -31.59
C GLY A 232 7.29 10.19 -30.76
N LEU A 233 8.16 9.96 -29.77
CA LEU A 233 8.80 10.98 -28.95
C LEU A 233 10.16 11.45 -29.50
N GLY A 234 10.67 10.79 -30.54
CA GLY A 234 11.97 11.10 -31.13
C GLY A 234 13.16 10.66 -30.24
N LEU A 235 12.99 9.61 -29.45
CA LEU A 235 13.95 9.04 -28.50
C LEU A 235 14.55 7.74 -29.01
#